data_17950dce53be50cc978258a47f682cdd
#
_entry.id   17950dce53be50cc978258a47f682cdd
#
_cell.length_a   1.000
_cell.length_b   1.000
_cell.length_c   1.000
_cell.angle_alpha   90.00
_cell.angle_beta   90.00
_cell.angle_gamma   90.00
#
_symmetry.space_group_name_H-M   'P 1'
#
loop_
_entity.id
_entity.type
_entity.pdbx_description
1 polymer ?
#
loop_
_entity_poly.entity_id
_entity_poly.type
_entity_poly.pdbx_seq_one_letter_code
_entity_poly.pdbx_strand_id
1 'polypeptide(L)'
;PDEHRADAWLLLSGAAQKRNEQPGLYATLLAAGRMRPEDLQVEEQIDRDLHRTFPGHPALTDAFCQRIKNVLLAYSARNPEVAYCQGMNFVTAAILMFVRAEDSAFWLLSHVVEEVLVDHYVQSMLGHQVDQQVLEQLLEQQLPHVGGHLRTLSLSVPFITTQWFLCLFLNALPSETCFRVWDLIFCLHRCTLFQVSVALFGAMEDHSLLDTSDIGPA
;
A
#
# COMPACT_ATOMS: atom_id res chain seq x y z
N PRO A 1 7.28 -19.80 2.42
CA PRO A 1 7.71 -19.64 3.80
C PRO A 1 8.18 -18.20 4.03
N ASP A 2 7.90 -17.62 5.20
CA ASP A 2 8.20 -16.22 5.54
C ASP A 2 9.70 -15.90 5.45
N GLU A 3 10.55 -16.86 5.71
CA GLU A 3 12.02 -16.73 5.62
C GLU A 3 12.55 -16.41 4.22
N HIS A 4 11.79 -16.76 3.16
CA HIS A 4 12.17 -16.49 1.76
C HIS A 4 11.43 -15.30 1.15
N ARG A 5 10.44 -14.75 1.86
CA ARG A 5 9.55 -13.71 1.33
C ARG A 5 10.31 -12.45 0.93
N ALA A 6 11.22 -11.99 1.78
CA ALA A 6 12.03 -10.81 1.52
C ALA A 6 12.86 -10.94 0.21
N ASP A 7 13.54 -12.07 0.04
CA ASP A 7 14.37 -12.31 -1.14
C ASP A 7 13.51 -12.48 -2.41
N ALA A 8 12.37 -13.16 -2.28
CA ALA A 8 11.43 -13.33 -3.38
C ALA A 8 10.85 -11.98 -3.84
N TRP A 9 10.41 -11.13 -2.92
CA TRP A 9 9.89 -9.81 -3.23
C TRP A 9 10.93 -8.93 -3.92
N LEU A 10 12.17 -8.90 -3.41
CA LEU A 10 13.27 -8.15 -4.00
C LEU A 10 13.62 -8.62 -5.41
N LEU A 11 13.57 -9.93 -5.65
CA LEU A 11 13.86 -10.51 -6.96
C LEU A 11 12.73 -10.26 -7.96
N LEU A 12 11.50 -10.61 -7.59
CA LEU A 12 10.34 -10.57 -8.48
C LEU A 12 9.95 -9.13 -8.86
N SER A 13 10.09 -8.18 -7.95
CA SER A 13 9.86 -6.75 -8.21
C SER A 13 10.96 -6.07 -9.04
N GLY A 14 12.10 -6.72 -9.23
CA GLY A 14 13.29 -6.07 -9.82
C GLY A 14 13.99 -5.07 -8.88
N ALA A 15 13.53 -4.92 -7.64
CA ALA A 15 14.10 -3.97 -6.67
C ALA A 15 15.58 -4.29 -6.37
N ALA A 16 15.96 -5.57 -6.31
CA ALA A 16 17.36 -5.98 -6.14
C ALA A 16 18.24 -5.52 -7.31
N GLN A 17 17.75 -5.61 -8.53
CA GLN A 17 18.47 -5.13 -9.71
C GLN A 17 18.66 -3.62 -9.67
N LYS A 18 17.58 -2.84 -9.44
CA LYS A 18 17.63 -1.38 -9.36
C LYS A 18 18.60 -0.90 -8.26
N ARG A 19 18.60 -1.57 -7.10
CA ARG A 19 19.54 -1.31 -6.02
C ARG A 19 20.98 -1.50 -6.44
N ASN A 20 21.28 -2.60 -7.16
CA ASN A 20 22.63 -2.91 -7.60
C ASN A 20 23.13 -1.97 -8.72
N GLU A 21 22.22 -1.47 -9.55
CA GLU A 21 22.53 -0.49 -10.60
C GLU A 21 22.79 0.91 -10.04
N GLN A 22 22.29 1.22 -8.85
CA GLN A 22 22.40 2.55 -8.21
C GLN A 22 22.92 2.45 -6.77
N PRO A 23 24.15 1.96 -6.59
CA PRO A 23 24.72 1.76 -5.26
C PRO A 23 24.87 3.10 -4.51
N GLY A 24 24.47 3.13 -3.23
CA GLY A 24 24.56 4.32 -2.38
C GLY A 24 23.48 5.38 -2.61
N LEU A 25 22.58 5.22 -3.60
CA LEU A 25 21.53 6.20 -3.87
C LEU A 25 20.63 6.41 -2.64
N TYR A 26 20.22 5.35 -1.95
CA TYR A 26 19.42 5.45 -0.73
C TYR A 26 20.06 6.39 0.31
N ALA A 27 21.33 6.20 0.62
CA ALA A 27 22.04 7.02 1.60
C ALA A 27 22.11 8.49 1.17
N THR A 28 22.35 8.75 -0.12
CA THR A 28 22.37 10.10 -0.70
C THR A 28 21.00 10.77 -0.58
N LEU A 29 19.94 10.07 -0.93
CA LEU A 29 18.56 10.59 -0.87
C LEU A 29 18.11 10.81 0.58
N LEU A 30 18.45 9.92 1.50
CA LEU A 30 18.16 10.10 2.93
C LEU A 30 18.85 11.34 3.49
N ALA A 31 20.11 11.59 3.12
CA ALA A 31 20.81 12.80 3.51
C ALA A 31 20.15 14.06 2.92
N ALA A 32 19.75 14.01 1.65
CA ALA A 32 19.03 15.11 0.97
C ALA A 32 17.67 15.40 1.61
N GLY A 33 16.87 14.35 1.90
CA GLY A 33 15.54 14.46 2.48
C GLY A 33 15.51 15.00 3.92
N ARG A 34 16.66 15.16 4.56
CA ARG A 34 16.79 15.77 5.88
C ARG A 34 17.25 17.23 5.85
N MET A 35 17.56 17.76 4.69
CA MET A 35 18.22 19.06 4.55
C MET A 35 17.34 20.15 3.92
N ARG A 36 16.26 19.78 3.23
CA ARG A 36 15.43 20.76 2.53
C ARG A 36 14.32 21.30 3.44
N PRO A 37 14.05 22.61 3.45
CA PRO A 37 12.99 23.21 4.27
C PRO A 37 11.60 22.66 4.01
N GLU A 38 11.28 22.34 2.76
CA GLU A 38 10.02 21.71 2.36
C GLU A 38 9.86 20.31 2.96
N ASP A 39 10.95 19.60 3.22
CA ASP A 39 10.93 18.26 3.81
C ASP A 39 10.57 18.27 5.32
N LEU A 40 10.66 19.42 5.99
CA LEU A 40 10.20 19.57 7.38
C LEU A 40 8.69 19.29 7.52
N GLN A 41 7.88 19.76 6.60
CA GLN A 41 6.44 19.48 6.61
C GLN A 41 6.16 18.01 6.33
N VAL A 42 6.91 17.40 5.43
CA VAL A 42 6.83 15.95 5.13
C VAL A 42 7.24 15.15 6.35
N GLU A 43 8.33 15.54 7.01
CA GLU A 43 8.81 14.87 8.23
C GLU A 43 7.80 14.93 9.37
N GLU A 44 7.19 16.10 9.62
CA GLU A 44 6.14 16.27 10.63
C GLU A 44 4.88 15.44 10.30
N GLN A 45 4.55 15.30 9.02
CA GLN A 45 3.42 14.48 8.60
C GLN A 45 3.72 12.99 8.82
N ILE A 46 4.91 12.54 8.46
CA ILE A 46 5.37 11.16 8.74
C ILE A 46 5.30 10.88 10.24
N ASP A 47 5.85 11.76 11.08
CA ASP A 47 5.87 11.57 12.54
C ASP A 47 4.46 11.43 13.11
N ARG A 48 3.52 12.27 12.68
CA ARG A 48 2.10 12.15 13.09
C ARG A 48 1.50 10.80 12.69
N ASP A 49 1.82 10.30 11.51
CA ASP A 49 1.27 9.05 11.00
C ASP A 49 1.92 7.81 11.63
N LEU A 50 3.19 7.90 12.02
CA LEU A 50 3.88 6.80 12.70
C LEU A 50 3.21 6.42 14.03
N HIS A 51 2.71 7.40 14.80
CA HIS A 51 2.01 7.14 16.06
C HIS A 51 0.72 6.31 15.89
N ARG A 52 0.11 6.34 14.70
CA ARG A 52 -1.11 5.58 14.38
C ARG A 52 -0.87 4.39 13.45
N THR A 53 0.39 4.09 13.13
CA THR A 53 0.79 2.94 12.31
C THR A 53 0.79 1.70 13.20
N PHE A 54 -0.12 0.75 12.96
CA PHE A 54 -0.27 -0.50 13.73
C PHE A 54 -0.16 -0.31 15.26
N PRO A 55 -1.06 0.47 15.89
CA PRO A 55 -0.95 0.84 17.29
C PRO A 55 -0.91 -0.40 18.18
N GLY A 56 0.05 -0.43 19.12
CA GLY A 56 0.24 -1.55 20.04
C GLY A 56 0.97 -2.77 19.46
N HIS A 57 1.37 -2.72 18.19
CA HIS A 57 2.12 -3.84 17.62
C HIS A 57 3.56 -3.90 18.21
N PRO A 58 3.99 -5.05 18.74
CA PRO A 58 5.25 -5.15 19.52
C PRO A 58 6.52 -4.87 18.69
N ALA A 59 6.47 -4.99 17.38
CA ALA A 59 7.60 -4.66 16.50
C ALA A 59 7.81 -3.13 16.34
N LEU A 60 6.81 -2.29 16.62
CA LEU A 60 6.90 -0.84 16.45
C LEU A 60 7.60 -0.16 17.66
N THR A 61 8.86 -0.45 17.81
CA THR A 61 9.76 0.27 18.73
C THR A 61 10.18 1.60 18.11
N ASP A 62 10.70 2.54 18.93
CA ASP A 62 11.22 3.82 18.43
C ASP A 62 12.28 3.62 17.34
N ALA A 63 13.16 2.63 17.51
CA ALA A 63 14.17 2.28 16.52
C ALA A 63 13.54 1.79 15.19
N PHE A 64 12.44 1.04 15.26
CA PHE A 64 11.75 0.58 14.06
C PHE A 64 10.99 1.72 13.38
N CYS A 65 10.33 2.59 14.16
CA CYS A 65 9.69 3.81 13.65
C CYS A 65 10.70 4.74 12.95
N GLN A 66 11.91 4.87 13.51
CA GLN A 66 12.99 5.63 12.87
C GLN A 66 13.39 5.05 11.51
N ARG A 67 13.41 3.73 11.37
CA ARG A 67 13.69 3.06 10.09
C ARG A 67 12.59 3.33 9.05
N ILE A 68 11.32 3.26 9.45
CA ILE A 68 10.19 3.63 8.57
C ILE A 68 10.36 5.07 8.10
N LYS A 69 10.62 6.00 9.02
CA LYS A 69 10.85 7.42 8.74
C LYS A 69 12.00 7.63 7.75
N ASN A 70 13.12 6.96 7.95
CA ASN A 70 14.29 7.03 7.06
C ASN A 70 13.94 6.64 5.63
N VAL A 71 13.24 5.52 5.45
CA VAL A 71 12.82 5.03 4.13
C VAL A 71 11.86 6.02 3.45
N LEU A 72 10.89 6.55 4.19
CA LEU A 72 9.92 7.52 3.67
C LEU A 72 10.57 8.85 3.29
N LEU A 73 11.50 9.38 4.10
CA LEU A 73 12.25 10.59 3.78
C LEU A 73 13.15 10.41 2.54
N ALA A 74 13.81 9.25 2.42
CA ALA A 74 14.60 8.95 1.23
C ALA A 74 13.71 8.87 -0.02
N TYR A 75 12.49 8.29 0.10
CA TYR A 75 11.55 8.22 -1.00
C TYR A 75 11.00 9.61 -1.37
N SER A 76 10.65 10.45 -0.41
CA SER A 76 10.22 11.84 -0.64
C SER A 76 11.27 12.64 -1.42
N ALA A 77 12.56 12.45 -1.11
CA ALA A 77 13.65 13.07 -1.85
C ALA A 77 13.82 12.50 -3.27
N ARG A 78 13.48 11.21 -3.48
CA ARG A 78 13.50 10.56 -4.80
C ARG A 78 12.40 11.09 -5.72
N ASN A 79 11.20 11.23 -5.18
CA ASN A 79 10.02 11.62 -5.93
C ASN A 79 9.27 12.77 -5.21
N PRO A 80 9.72 14.03 -5.39
CA PRO A 80 9.12 15.20 -4.74
C PRO A 80 7.67 15.47 -5.17
N GLU A 81 7.22 14.96 -6.31
CA GLU A 81 5.83 15.11 -6.79
C GLU A 81 4.86 14.29 -5.95
N VAL A 82 5.25 13.10 -5.54
CA VAL A 82 4.52 12.25 -4.59
C VAL A 82 4.83 12.67 -3.17
N ALA A 83 6.08 12.96 -2.87
CA ALA A 83 6.64 13.22 -1.55
C ALA A 83 6.25 12.12 -0.54
N TYR A 84 5.29 12.43 0.34
CA TYR A 84 4.70 11.48 1.27
C TYR A 84 3.18 11.58 1.24
N CYS A 85 2.52 10.45 1.18
CA CYS A 85 1.07 10.35 1.30
C CYS A 85 0.71 9.32 2.39
N GLN A 86 -0.38 9.60 3.11
CA GLN A 86 -0.93 8.66 4.08
C GLN A 86 -1.26 7.31 3.42
N GLY A 87 -0.88 6.22 4.06
CA GLY A 87 -0.93 4.87 3.51
C GLY A 87 0.48 4.32 3.27
N MET A 88 1.43 5.14 2.80
CA MET A 88 2.81 4.74 2.59
C MET A 88 3.50 4.30 3.89
N ASN A 89 3.12 4.87 5.05
CA ASN A 89 3.61 4.47 6.37
C ASN A 89 3.29 2.99 6.68
N PHE A 90 2.07 2.54 6.41
CA PHE A 90 1.67 1.15 6.61
C PHE A 90 2.42 0.20 5.67
N VAL A 91 2.50 0.56 4.39
CA VAL A 91 3.23 -0.23 3.38
C VAL A 91 4.71 -0.34 3.74
N THR A 92 5.36 0.77 4.12
CA THR A 92 6.77 0.78 4.52
C THR A 92 7.01 -0.04 5.79
N ALA A 93 6.14 0.09 6.78
CA ALA A 93 6.22 -0.70 8.01
C ALA A 93 6.12 -2.20 7.71
N ALA A 94 5.15 -2.61 6.89
CA ALA A 94 4.97 -4.01 6.51
C ALA A 94 6.19 -4.55 5.71
N ILE A 95 6.73 -3.79 4.77
CA ILE A 95 7.97 -4.17 4.06
C ILE A 95 9.11 -4.40 5.07
N LEU A 96 9.32 -3.47 6.01
CA LEU A 96 10.42 -3.55 6.98
C LEU A 96 10.27 -4.68 8.00
N MET A 97 9.08 -5.24 8.19
CA MET A 97 8.88 -6.45 9.01
C MET A 97 9.58 -7.68 8.40
N PHE A 98 9.67 -7.75 7.07
CA PHE A 98 10.35 -8.85 6.35
C PHE A 98 11.74 -8.48 5.88
N VAL A 99 11.94 -7.24 5.43
CA VAL A 99 13.18 -6.77 4.82
C VAL A 99 14.01 -5.99 5.84
N ARG A 100 15.13 -6.57 6.28
CA ARG A 100 15.94 -5.98 7.36
C ARG A 100 16.73 -4.74 6.94
N ALA A 101 17.14 -4.63 5.69
CA ALA A 101 17.93 -3.51 5.18
C ALA A 101 17.03 -2.37 4.69
N GLU A 102 17.22 -1.16 5.21
CA GLU A 102 16.44 0.04 4.81
C GLU A 102 16.59 0.35 3.31
N ASP A 103 17.79 0.19 2.76
CA ASP A 103 18.06 0.35 1.33
C ASP A 103 17.19 -0.59 0.48
N SER A 104 17.10 -1.87 0.87
CA SER A 104 16.24 -2.83 0.18
C SER A 104 14.75 -2.49 0.32
N ALA A 105 14.34 -2.04 1.51
CA ALA A 105 12.96 -1.61 1.75
C ALA A 105 12.59 -0.36 0.95
N PHE A 106 13.54 0.58 0.80
CA PHE A 106 13.38 1.77 -0.06
C PHE A 106 13.11 1.37 -1.51
N TRP A 107 13.85 0.42 -2.05
CA TRP A 107 13.65 -0.02 -3.44
C TRP A 107 12.34 -0.79 -3.64
N LEU A 108 11.89 -1.56 -2.63
CA LEU A 108 10.55 -2.19 -2.66
C LEU A 108 9.43 -1.15 -2.57
N LEU A 109 9.56 -0.15 -1.70
CA LEU A 109 8.61 0.95 -1.64
C LEU A 109 8.57 1.71 -2.96
N SER A 110 9.73 1.99 -3.56
CA SER A 110 9.81 2.62 -4.89
C SER A 110 9.07 1.81 -5.94
N HIS A 111 9.25 0.48 -5.97
CA HIS A 111 8.51 -0.39 -6.88
C HIS A 111 6.99 -0.31 -6.64
N VAL A 112 6.55 -0.36 -5.38
CA VAL A 112 5.12 -0.26 -5.06
C VAL A 112 4.54 1.05 -5.58
N VAL A 113 5.19 2.18 -5.31
CA VAL A 113 4.64 3.50 -5.67
C VAL A 113 4.75 3.78 -7.16
N GLU A 114 5.84 3.37 -7.80
CA GLU A 114 6.16 3.72 -9.19
C GLU A 114 5.62 2.73 -10.21
N GLU A 115 5.35 1.47 -9.83
CA GLU A 115 4.95 0.41 -10.78
C GLU A 115 3.64 -0.30 -10.41
N VAL A 116 3.33 -0.46 -9.11
CA VAL A 116 2.09 -1.10 -8.68
C VAL A 116 0.97 -0.05 -8.52
N LEU A 117 1.23 1.03 -7.80
CA LEU A 117 0.28 2.10 -7.45
C LEU A 117 0.61 3.40 -8.21
N VAL A 118 0.79 3.29 -9.53
CA VAL A 118 1.11 4.44 -10.38
C VAL A 118 0.05 5.54 -10.23
N ASP A 119 0.49 6.76 -9.91
CA ASP A 119 -0.36 7.96 -9.72
C ASP A 119 -1.44 7.83 -8.62
N HIS A 120 -1.29 6.87 -7.69
CA HIS A 120 -2.20 6.74 -6.56
C HIS A 120 -1.93 7.74 -5.45
N TYR A 121 -0.67 8.11 -5.25
CA TYR A 121 -0.22 8.97 -4.16
C TYR A 121 0.08 10.41 -4.58
N VAL A 122 -0.08 10.75 -5.85
CA VAL A 122 0.00 12.15 -6.32
C VAL A 122 -1.21 12.95 -5.84
N GLN A 123 -1.10 14.27 -5.78
CA GLN A 123 -2.15 15.15 -5.27
C GLN A 123 -3.51 14.95 -5.97
N SER A 124 -3.51 14.68 -7.27
CA SER A 124 -4.74 14.40 -8.04
C SER A 124 -5.33 13.02 -7.75
N MET A 125 -4.54 12.08 -7.23
CA MET A 125 -4.90 10.66 -7.08
C MET A 125 -5.48 10.04 -8.36
N LEU A 126 -5.02 10.49 -9.54
CA LEU A 126 -5.63 10.11 -10.82
C LEU A 126 -5.58 8.59 -11.05
N GLY A 127 -4.44 7.95 -10.77
CA GLY A 127 -4.31 6.50 -10.90
C GLY A 127 -5.31 5.76 -10.01
N HIS A 128 -5.49 6.24 -8.78
CA HIS A 128 -6.49 5.68 -7.86
C HIS A 128 -7.91 5.83 -8.39
N GLN A 129 -8.27 7.02 -8.88
CA GLN A 129 -9.61 7.27 -9.44
C GLN A 129 -9.91 6.37 -10.65
N VAL A 130 -8.95 6.19 -11.55
CA VAL A 130 -9.06 5.30 -12.71
C VAL A 130 -9.24 3.85 -12.26
N ASP A 131 -8.42 3.39 -11.33
CA ASP A 131 -8.50 2.02 -10.84
C ASP A 131 -9.82 1.73 -10.11
N GLN A 132 -10.38 2.70 -9.39
CA GLN A 132 -11.70 2.56 -8.77
C GLN A 132 -12.81 2.42 -9.84
N GLN A 133 -12.77 3.21 -10.91
CA GLN A 133 -13.72 3.07 -12.02
C GLN A 133 -13.60 1.72 -12.73
N VAL A 134 -12.38 1.23 -12.93
CA VAL A 134 -12.16 -0.11 -13.50
C VAL A 134 -12.73 -1.19 -12.59
N LEU A 135 -12.53 -1.08 -11.26
CA LEU A 135 -13.07 -2.03 -10.30
C LEU A 135 -14.61 -2.02 -10.30
N GLU A 136 -15.24 -0.84 -10.35
CA GLU A 136 -16.70 -0.73 -10.47
C GLU A 136 -17.24 -1.45 -11.71
N GLN A 137 -16.59 -1.26 -12.86
CA GLN A 137 -16.97 -1.96 -14.11
C GLN A 137 -16.77 -3.47 -14.00
N LEU A 138 -15.69 -3.94 -13.38
CA LEU A 138 -15.46 -5.37 -13.16
C LEU A 138 -16.54 -5.97 -12.25
N LEU A 139 -16.93 -5.28 -11.18
CA LEU A 139 -18.00 -5.74 -10.29
C LEU A 139 -19.35 -5.78 -11.01
N GLU A 140 -19.69 -4.79 -11.84
CA GLU A 140 -20.91 -4.80 -12.64
C GLU A 140 -20.97 -5.98 -13.62
N GLN A 141 -19.81 -6.36 -14.18
CA GLN A 141 -19.73 -7.46 -15.14
C GLN A 141 -19.71 -8.84 -14.48
N GLN A 142 -18.96 -9.00 -13.38
CA GLN A 142 -18.70 -10.29 -12.79
C GLN A 142 -19.60 -10.62 -11.59
N LEU A 143 -20.03 -9.58 -10.85
CA LEU A 143 -20.85 -9.68 -9.65
C LEU A 143 -22.01 -8.65 -9.69
N PRO A 144 -22.93 -8.76 -10.68
CA PRO A 144 -23.98 -7.74 -10.90
C PRO A 144 -24.93 -7.59 -9.70
N HIS A 145 -25.12 -8.65 -8.92
CA HIS A 145 -25.96 -8.60 -7.71
C HIS A 145 -25.30 -7.75 -6.62
N VAL A 146 -23.98 -7.89 -6.41
CA VAL A 146 -23.21 -7.07 -5.46
C VAL A 146 -23.27 -5.61 -5.87
N GLY A 147 -22.97 -5.29 -7.14
CA GLY A 147 -23.04 -3.92 -7.65
C GLY A 147 -24.44 -3.31 -7.51
N GLY A 148 -25.49 -4.10 -7.77
CA GLY A 148 -26.88 -3.69 -7.55
C GLY A 148 -27.20 -3.41 -6.10
N HIS A 149 -26.75 -4.26 -5.18
CA HIS A 149 -26.97 -4.12 -3.75
C HIS A 149 -26.25 -2.89 -3.17
N LEU A 150 -24.98 -2.67 -3.52
CA LEU A 150 -24.24 -1.47 -3.11
C LEU A 150 -24.95 -0.18 -3.54
N ARG A 151 -25.51 -0.14 -4.76
CA ARG A 151 -26.33 1.01 -5.21
C ARG A 151 -27.59 1.20 -4.37
N THR A 152 -28.26 0.11 -3.98
CA THR A 152 -29.43 0.17 -3.10
C THR A 152 -29.11 0.75 -1.73
N LEU A 153 -27.93 0.43 -1.20
CA LEU A 153 -27.42 0.97 0.04
C LEU A 153 -26.79 2.38 -0.08
N SER A 154 -26.77 2.94 -1.30
CA SER A 154 -26.08 4.22 -1.60
C SER A 154 -24.57 4.20 -1.26
N LEU A 155 -23.95 3.02 -1.31
CA LEU A 155 -22.53 2.81 -1.10
C LEU A 155 -21.78 2.85 -2.42
N SER A 156 -20.75 3.69 -2.50
CA SER A 156 -19.83 3.67 -3.63
C SER A 156 -18.70 2.65 -3.38
N VAL A 157 -18.24 2.00 -4.43
CA VAL A 157 -17.10 1.07 -4.35
C VAL A 157 -15.86 1.74 -3.77
N PRO A 158 -15.48 2.97 -4.18
CA PRO A 158 -14.35 3.69 -3.58
C PRO A 158 -14.45 3.88 -2.06
N PHE A 159 -15.66 4.05 -1.52
CA PHE A 159 -15.84 4.19 -0.08
C PHE A 159 -15.30 2.97 0.70
N ILE A 160 -15.45 1.79 0.13
CA ILE A 160 -14.98 0.53 0.72
C ILE A 160 -13.50 0.28 0.37
N THR A 161 -13.12 0.51 -0.89
CA THR A 161 -11.88 -0.05 -1.46
C THR A 161 -10.72 0.93 -1.51
N THR A 162 -10.90 2.21 -1.22
CA THR A 162 -9.81 3.20 -1.20
C THR A 162 -8.66 2.73 -0.30
N GLN A 163 -8.96 2.31 0.93
CA GLN A 163 -7.94 1.84 1.86
C GLN A 163 -7.33 0.50 1.43
N TRP A 164 -8.09 -0.35 0.73
CA TRP A 164 -7.56 -1.60 0.20
C TRP A 164 -6.42 -1.35 -0.78
N PHE A 165 -6.59 -0.38 -1.67
CA PHE A 165 -5.56 -0.04 -2.67
C PHE A 165 -4.40 0.72 -2.02
N LEU A 166 -4.69 1.83 -1.33
CA LEU A 166 -3.64 2.68 -0.75
C LEU A 166 -2.77 1.97 0.30
N CYS A 167 -3.30 0.95 0.97
CA CYS A 167 -2.57 0.18 1.97
C CYS A 167 -2.30 -1.28 1.54
N LEU A 168 -2.54 -1.63 0.27
CA LEU A 168 -2.34 -2.99 -0.25
C LEU A 168 -3.00 -4.05 0.66
N PHE A 169 -4.28 -3.83 1.02
CA PHE A 169 -5.12 -4.69 1.86
C PHE A 169 -4.67 -4.84 3.32
N LEU A 170 -3.65 -4.13 3.80
CA LEU A 170 -3.16 -4.26 5.19
C LEU A 170 -4.24 -3.98 6.24
N ASN A 171 -5.21 -3.12 5.91
CA ASN A 171 -6.31 -2.74 6.81
C ASN A 171 -7.59 -3.55 6.57
N ALA A 172 -7.59 -4.46 5.59
CA ALA A 172 -8.78 -5.19 5.16
C ALA A 172 -8.66 -6.70 5.40
N LEU A 173 -7.46 -7.24 5.44
CA LEU A 173 -7.21 -8.67 5.53
C LEU A 173 -6.40 -9.03 6.78
N PRO A 174 -6.61 -10.23 7.35
CA PRO A 174 -5.69 -10.78 8.34
C PRO A 174 -4.28 -10.82 7.79
N SER A 175 -3.27 -10.54 8.63
CA SER A 175 -1.87 -10.37 8.20
C SER A 175 -1.34 -11.53 7.36
N GLU A 176 -1.65 -12.77 7.75
CA GLU A 176 -1.21 -13.96 7.02
C GLU A 176 -1.76 -13.98 5.58
N THR A 177 -3.05 -13.73 5.42
CA THR A 177 -3.69 -13.63 4.10
C THR A 177 -3.16 -12.44 3.31
N CYS A 178 -3.03 -11.28 3.94
CA CYS A 178 -2.52 -10.06 3.32
C CYS A 178 -1.13 -10.28 2.71
N PHE A 179 -0.21 -10.90 3.44
CA PHE A 179 1.14 -11.14 2.93
C PHE A 179 1.18 -12.22 1.82
N ARG A 180 0.19 -13.13 1.76
CA ARG A 180 0.02 -14.00 0.58
C ARG A 180 -0.46 -13.21 -0.64
N VAL A 181 -1.32 -12.23 -0.44
CA VAL A 181 -1.70 -11.28 -1.52
C VAL A 181 -0.49 -10.47 -1.98
N TRP A 182 0.39 -10.03 -1.07
CA TRP A 182 1.62 -9.34 -1.42
C TRP A 182 2.58 -10.22 -2.23
N ASP A 183 2.69 -11.52 -1.91
CA ASP A 183 3.46 -12.47 -2.71
C ASP A 183 2.98 -12.45 -4.18
N LEU A 184 1.66 -12.38 -4.40
CA LEU A 184 1.08 -12.27 -5.74
C LEU A 184 1.27 -10.88 -6.36
N ILE A 185 1.16 -9.80 -5.59
CA ILE A 185 1.38 -8.43 -6.10
C ILE A 185 2.79 -8.28 -6.64
N PHE A 186 3.81 -8.74 -5.92
CA PHE A 186 5.20 -8.68 -6.37
C PHE A 186 5.51 -9.63 -7.54
N CYS A 187 4.67 -10.65 -7.77
CA CYS A 187 4.80 -11.60 -8.87
C CYS A 187 4.01 -11.19 -10.12
N LEU A 188 2.77 -10.71 -9.94
CA LEU A 188 1.79 -10.48 -11.00
C LEU A 188 1.40 -9.00 -11.17
N HIS A 189 2.04 -8.12 -10.39
CA HIS A 189 1.83 -6.67 -10.40
C HIS A 189 0.39 -6.24 -10.08
N ARG A 190 -0.02 -5.05 -10.59
CA ARG A 190 -1.26 -4.37 -10.21
C ARG A 190 -2.55 -5.13 -10.55
N CYS A 191 -2.57 -6.08 -11.50
CA CYS A 191 -3.78 -6.85 -11.79
C CYS A 191 -4.28 -7.64 -10.57
N THR A 192 -3.39 -8.02 -9.66
CA THR A 192 -3.73 -8.69 -8.40
C THR A 192 -4.66 -7.85 -7.52
N LEU A 193 -4.55 -6.51 -7.54
CA LEU A 193 -5.43 -5.64 -6.78
C LEU A 193 -6.90 -5.85 -7.16
N PHE A 194 -7.17 -5.91 -8.46
CA PHE A 194 -8.51 -6.13 -8.98
C PHE A 194 -9.00 -7.56 -8.72
N GLN A 195 -8.16 -8.55 -8.96
CA GLN A 195 -8.50 -9.97 -8.74
C GLN A 195 -8.88 -10.23 -7.29
N VAL A 196 -8.08 -9.73 -6.35
CA VAL A 196 -8.35 -9.88 -4.91
C VAL A 196 -9.60 -9.10 -4.51
N SER A 197 -9.78 -7.88 -5.02
CA SER A 197 -10.97 -7.08 -4.71
C SER A 197 -12.25 -7.76 -5.19
N VAL A 198 -12.27 -8.26 -6.42
CA VAL A 198 -13.43 -9.00 -6.95
C VAL A 198 -13.69 -10.28 -6.14
N ALA A 199 -12.63 -11.02 -5.78
CA ALA A 199 -12.77 -12.22 -4.95
C ALA A 199 -13.32 -11.92 -3.55
N LEU A 200 -12.91 -10.80 -2.93
CA LEU A 200 -13.44 -10.36 -1.64
C LEU A 200 -14.93 -10.01 -1.72
N PHE A 201 -15.33 -9.27 -2.74
CA PHE A 201 -16.76 -8.98 -2.96
C PHE A 201 -17.57 -10.24 -3.25
N GLY A 202 -17.03 -11.19 -4.02
CA GLY A 202 -17.68 -12.48 -4.25
C GLY A 202 -17.83 -13.30 -2.96
N ALA A 203 -16.80 -13.33 -2.12
CA ALA A 203 -16.90 -13.98 -0.81
C ALA A 203 -17.92 -13.31 0.12
N MET A 204 -18.07 -11.98 0.05
CA MET A 204 -19.11 -11.26 0.80
C MET A 204 -20.50 -11.56 0.27
N GLU A 205 -20.68 -11.77 -1.05
CA GLU A 205 -21.94 -12.22 -1.64
C GLU A 205 -22.36 -13.57 -1.08
N ASP A 206 -21.45 -14.53 -1.04
CA ASP A 206 -21.69 -15.88 -0.51
C ASP A 206 -21.99 -15.90 1.00
N HIS A 207 -21.53 -14.88 1.75
CA HIS A 207 -21.69 -14.76 3.20
C HIS A 207 -22.74 -13.72 3.64
N SER A 208 -23.82 -13.55 2.88
CA SER A 208 -24.99 -12.73 3.24
C SER A 208 -24.81 -11.20 3.17
N LEU A 209 -23.87 -10.68 2.39
CA LEU A 209 -23.82 -9.24 2.11
C LEU A 209 -25.15 -8.73 1.57
N LEU A 210 -25.83 -9.55 0.75
CA LEU A 210 -27.12 -9.21 0.11
C LEU A 210 -28.31 -9.17 1.07
N ASP A 211 -28.15 -9.75 2.27
CA ASP A 211 -29.17 -9.74 3.33
C ASP A 211 -29.10 -8.49 4.20
N THR A 212 -28.05 -7.68 4.05
CA THR A 212 -27.83 -6.47 4.85
C THR A 212 -28.73 -5.36 4.32
N SER A 213 -29.69 -4.92 5.11
CA SER A 213 -30.60 -3.81 4.77
C SER A 213 -30.15 -2.46 5.32
N ASP A 214 -29.14 -2.44 6.17
CA ASP A 214 -28.62 -1.23 6.83
C ASP A 214 -27.13 -1.38 7.13
N ILE A 215 -26.40 -0.27 7.01
CA ILE A 215 -25.01 -0.17 7.49
C ILE A 215 -25.11 0.25 8.96
N GLY A 216 -25.25 -0.73 9.84
CA GLY A 216 -25.16 -0.47 11.27
C GLY A 216 -23.80 0.18 11.61
N PRO A 217 -23.69 0.91 12.75
CA PRO A 217 -22.44 1.54 13.13
C PRO A 217 -21.34 0.47 13.24
N ALA A 218 -20.25 0.70 12.50
CA ALA A 218 -19.05 -0.12 12.54
C ALA A 218 -18.33 0.05 13.89
#